data_34773a911dcec91881c7e699815c966b
#
_entry.id   34773a911dcec91881c7e699815c966b
#
_cell.length_a   1.000
_cell.length_b   1.000
_cell.length_c   1.000
_cell.angle_alpha   90.00
_cell.angle_beta   90.00
_cell.angle_gamma   90.00
#
_symmetry.space_group_name_H-M   'P 1'
#
loop_
_entity.id
_entity.type
_entity.pdbx_description
1 polymer ?
#
loop_
_entity_poly.entity_id
_entity_poly.type
_entity_poly.pdbx_seq_one_letter_code
_entity_poly.pdbx_strand_id
1 'polypeptide(L)'
;EKHQRGELEKPHHQLVSTYSELNRQYASLLEEYKSLRRYFSVSAAVPYTDVWTHKPVQFYPGKHPCEKPAGMLRQIIEASSRPGDLVVDFFMGSGSTIKAALSLGRRAIGVELEEERFNQTVTEIKNNR
;
A
#
# COMPACT_ATOMS: atom_id res chain seq x y z
N GLU A 1 43.10 1.61 38.48
CA GLU A 1 42.27 2.14 37.38
C GLU A 1 41.83 1.07 36.35
N LYS A 2 42.61 0.04 36.04
CA LYS A 2 42.20 -1.04 35.13
C LYS A 2 41.13 -1.96 35.70
N HIS A 3 41.02 -2.13 37.02
CA HIS A 3 40.03 -3.01 37.63
C HIS A 3 38.62 -2.41 37.67
N GLN A 4 38.50 -1.10 37.77
CA GLN A 4 37.18 -0.41 37.78
C GLN A 4 36.53 -0.34 36.37
N ARG A 5 37.31 -0.32 35.28
CA ARG A 5 36.76 -0.31 33.93
C ARG A 5 36.02 -1.63 33.55
N GLY A 6 36.54 -2.77 34.00
CA GLY A 6 35.93 -4.07 33.68
C GLY A 6 34.57 -4.33 34.36
N GLU A 7 34.31 -3.67 35.49
CA GLU A 7 33.00 -3.82 36.21
C GLU A 7 31.89 -2.93 35.60
N LEU A 8 32.26 -1.82 34.96
CA LEU A 8 31.29 -0.94 34.25
C LEU A 8 30.94 -1.44 32.83
N GLU A 9 31.82 -2.18 32.17
CA GLU A 9 31.57 -2.69 30.81
C GLU A 9 30.55 -3.85 30.77
N LYS A 10 30.50 -4.69 31.81
CA LYS A 10 29.57 -5.83 31.87
C LYS A 10 28.09 -5.41 31.93
N PRO A 11 27.66 -4.46 32.78
CA PRO A 11 26.29 -3.97 32.77
C PRO A 11 25.88 -3.29 31.46
N HIS A 12 26.79 -2.54 30.82
CA HIS A 12 26.55 -1.89 29.55
C HIS A 12 26.31 -2.91 28.42
N HIS A 13 27.12 -3.95 28.35
CA HIS A 13 26.95 -4.99 27.33
C HIS A 13 25.65 -5.77 27.48
N GLN A 14 25.24 -6.04 28.73
CA GLN A 14 23.92 -6.64 29.02
C GLN A 14 22.77 -5.71 28.64
N LEU A 15 22.85 -4.42 28.91
CA LEU A 15 21.83 -3.44 28.51
C LEU A 15 21.69 -3.36 27.00
N VAL A 16 22.77 -3.35 26.25
CA VAL A 16 22.76 -3.31 24.77
C VAL A 16 22.14 -4.59 24.21
N SER A 17 22.48 -5.77 24.74
CA SER A 17 21.89 -7.03 24.29
C SER A 17 20.39 -7.11 24.59
N THR A 18 19.97 -6.67 25.78
CA THR A 18 18.56 -6.62 26.17
C THR A 18 17.76 -5.63 25.31
N TYR A 19 18.34 -4.47 25.01
CA TYR A 19 17.72 -3.49 24.11
C TYR A 19 17.55 -4.02 22.69
N SER A 20 18.56 -4.72 22.17
CA SER A 20 18.50 -5.32 20.83
C SER A 20 17.43 -6.42 20.73
N GLU A 21 17.30 -7.23 21.79
CA GLU A 21 16.26 -8.26 21.88
C GLU A 21 14.86 -7.64 21.98
N LEU A 22 14.68 -6.62 22.81
CA LEU A 22 13.42 -5.90 22.96
C LEU A 22 12.99 -5.24 21.64
N ASN A 23 13.93 -4.64 20.90
CA ASN A 23 13.64 -4.07 19.59
C ASN A 23 13.20 -5.12 18.58
N ARG A 24 13.80 -6.32 18.62
CA ARG A 24 13.40 -7.44 17.74
C ARG A 24 11.99 -7.90 18.06
N GLN A 25 11.67 -8.06 19.34
CA GLN A 25 10.34 -8.45 19.82
C GLN A 25 9.29 -7.39 19.45
N TYR A 26 9.62 -6.11 19.64
CA TYR A 26 8.75 -5.00 19.23
C TYR A 26 8.48 -5.01 17.71
N ALA A 27 9.50 -5.19 16.89
CA ALA A 27 9.34 -5.27 15.45
C ALA A 27 8.45 -6.45 15.02
N SER A 28 8.64 -7.63 15.63
CA SER A 28 7.80 -8.80 15.38
C SER A 28 6.33 -8.55 15.78
N LEU A 29 6.11 -7.99 16.95
CA LEU A 29 4.76 -7.66 17.45
C LEU A 29 4.08 -6.59 16.59
N LEU A 30 4.84 -5.62 16.09
CA LEU A 30 4.33 -4.59 15.18
C LEU A 30 3.88 -5.19 13.84
N GLU A 31 4.62 -6.16 13.30
CA GLU A 31 4.22 -6.86 12.06
C GLU A 31 2.98 -7.73 12.29
N GLU A 32 2.89 -8.42 13.41
CA GLU A 32 1.69 -9.16 13.81
C GLU A 32 0.49 -8.23 13.95
N TYR A 33 0.63 -7.12 14.67
CA TYR A 33 -0.42 -6.10 14.81
C TYR A 33 -0.89 -5.58 13.46
N LYS A 34 0.02 -5.26 12.54
CA LYS A 34 -0.31 -4.83 11.18
C LYS A 34 -1.08 -5.91 10.41
N SER A 35 -0.74 -7.18 10.61
CA SER A 35 -1.43 -8.31 9.97
C SER A 35 -2.86 -8.50 10.47
N LEU A 36 -3.11 -8.22 11.75
CA LEU A 36 -4.42 -8.34 12.40
C LEU A 36 -5.31 -7.11 12.17
N ARG A 37 -4.72 -6.01 11.67
CA ARG A 37 -5.45 -4.75 11.48
C ARG A 37 -6.63 -4.94 10.54
N ARG A 38 -7.81 -4.55 11.02
CA ARG A 38 -9.03 -4.54 10.20
C ARG A 38 -8.95 -3.43 9.14
N TYR A 39 -9.46 -3.72 7.96
CA TYR A 39 -9.66 -2.72 6.91
C TYR A 39 -10.65 -1.66 7.38
N PHE A 40 -10.54 -0.45 6.84
CA PHE A 40 -11.35 0.71 7.22
C PHE A 40 -11.25 1.10 8.72
N SER A 41 -10.23 0.59 9.42
CA SER A 41 -9.95 1.04 10.79
C SER A 41 -9.39 2.45 10.75
N VAL A 42 -10.17 3.41 11.21
CA VAL A 42 -9.73 4.81 11.36
C VAL A 42 -8.99 4.96 12.68
N SER A 43 -7.77 5.48 12.65
CA SER A 43 -6.99 5.84 13.83
C SER A 43 -6.26 7.16 13.56
N ALA A 44 -5.73 7.80 14.60
CA ALA A 44 -4.96 9.05 14.45
C ALA A 44 -3.75 8.91 13.51
N ALA A 45 -3.25 7.69 13.29
CA ALA A 45 -2.15 7.39 12.37
C ALA A 45 -2.62 7.04 10.94
N VAL A 46 -3.94 6.99 10.69
CA VAL A 46 -4.52 6.65 9.38
C VAL A 46 -5.33 7.84 8.90
N PRO A 47 -4.90 8.54 7.87
CA PRO A 47 -5.51 9.80 7.41
C PRO A 47 -6.82 9.58 6.61
N TYR A 48 -7.48 8.43 6.76
CA TYR A 48 -8.74 8.16 6.06
C TYR A 48 -9.91 8.72 6.86
N THR A 49 -10.43 9.84 6.38
CA THR A 49 -11.66 10.45 6.85
C THR A 49 -12.84 9.99 5.97
N ASP A 50 -14.04 10.38 6.33
CA ASP A 50 -15.27 10.18 5.54
C ASP A 50 -15.36 11.12 4.32
N VAL A 51 -14.55 12.18 4.29
CA VAL A 51 -14.48 13.14 3.18
C VAL A 51 -13.08 13.12 2.56
N TRP A 52 -13.02 12.82 1.25
CA TRP A 52 -11.78 12.77 0.49
C TRP A 52 -11.79 13.84 -0.61
N THR A 53 -10.71 14.60 -0.71
CA THR A 53 -10.56 15.63 -1.72
C THR A 53 -9.50 15.24 -2.73
N HIS A 54 -9.91 15.04 -3.97
CA HIS A 54 -9.01 14.73 -5.09
C HIS A 54 -9.24 15.67 -6.26
N LYS A 55 -8.16 16.11 -6.90
CA LYS A 55 -8.27 16.87 -8.14
C LYS A 55 -8.83 15.97 -9.25
N PRO A 56 -9.76 16.47 -10.08
CA PRO A 56 -10.24 15.70 -11.22
C PRO A 56 -9.11 15.43 -12.21
N VAL A 57 -9.24 14.35 -12.97
CA VAL A 57 -8.31 14.06 -14.07
C VAL A 57 -8.47 15.12 -15.14
N GLN A 58 -7.38 15.81 -15.45
CA GLN A 58 -7.38 16.83 -16.50
C GLN A 58 -7.58 16.18 -17.87
N PHE A 59 -8.09 16.97 -18.81
CA PHE A 59 -8.24 16.49 -20.18
C PHE A 59 -6.87 16.26 -20.84
N TYR A 60 -6.75 15.16 -21.55
CA TYR A 60 -5.67 14.86 -22.48
C TYR A 60 -6.23 14.04 -23.68
N PRO A 61 -5.58 14.06 -24.87
CA PRO A 61 -6.01 13.26 -26.00
C PRO A 61 -6.07 11.76 -25.66
N GLY A 62 -7.18 11.09 -25.99
CA GLY A 62 -7.40 9.67 -25.68
C GLY A 62 -7.91 9.38 -24.27
N LYS A 63 -8.12 10.41 -23.44
CA LYS A 63 -8.69 10.23 -22.09
C LYS A 63 -10.05 9.55 -22.13
N HIS A 64 -10.21 8.54 -21.27
CA HIS A 64 -11.54 7.94 -21.05
C HIS A 64 -12.47 8.94 -20.31
N PRO A 65 -13.74 9.12 -20.75
CA PRO A 65 -14.65 10.10 -20.16
C PRO A 65 -14.84 9.91 -18.64
N CYS A 66 -14.87 8.65 -18.18
CA CYS A 66 -15.11 8.28 -16.78
C CYS A 66 -13.82 7.93 -16.01
N GLU A 67 -12.66 8.34 -16.47
CA GLU A 67 -11.39 8.06 -15.80
C GLU A 67 -11.34 8.68 -14.40
N LYS A 68 -11.00 7.86 -13.42
CA LYS A 68 -10.91 8.26 -12.01
C LYS A 68 -9.49 8.70 -11.64
N PRO A 69 -9.34 9.68 -10.73
CA PRO A 69 -8.02 10.09 -10.23
C PRO A 69 -7.25 8.92 -9.62
N ALA A 70 -6.03 8.68 -10.09
CA ALA A 70 -5.21 7.57 -9.61
C ALA A 70 -4.93 7.63 -8.09
N GLY A 71 -4.80 8.85 -7.53
CA GLY A 71 -4.64 9.05 -6.09
C GLY A 71 -5.84 8.55 -5.29
N MET A 72 -7.06 8.83 -5.77
CA MET A 72 -8.30 8.35 -5.14
C MET A 72 -8.37 6.82 -5.16
N LEU A 73 -8.09 6.20 -6.31
CA LEU A 73 -8.15 4.75 -6.45
C LEU A 73 -7.09 4.06 -5.57
N ARG A 74 -5.88 4.61 -5.49
CA ARG A 74 -4.86 4.08 -4.57
C ARG A 74 -5.32 4.15 -3.13
N GLN A 75 -5.87 5.28 -2.70
CA GLN A 75 -6.39 5.43 -1.34
C GLN A 75 -7.50 4.43 -1.00
N ILE A 76 -8.44 4.18 -1.94
CA ILE A 76 -9.48 3.14 -1.79
C ILE A 76 -8.84 1.77 -1.62
N ILE A 77 -7.91 1.39 -2.50
CA ILE A 77 -7.29 0.07 -2.51
C ILE A 77 -6.43 -0.14 -1.26
N GLU A 78 -5.67 0.86 -0.82
CA GLU A 78 -4.87 0.79 0.42
C GLU A 78 -5.75 0.64 1.66
N ALA A 79 -6.89 1.35 1.72
CA ALA A 79 -7.82 1.27 2.84
C ALA A 79 -8.56 -0.08 2.92
N SER A 80 -8.75 -0.76 1.79
CA SER A 80 -9.64 -1.92 1.67
C SER A 80 -8.95 -3.25 1.36
N SER A 81 -7.64 -3.26 1.11
CA SER A 81 -6.91 -4.47 0.71
C SER A 81 -5.49 -4.50 1.26
N ARG A 82 -4.83 -5.68 1.19
CA ARG A 82 -3.41 -5.89 1.52
C ARG A 82 -2.59 -6.13 0.26
N PRO A 83 -1.28 -5.87 0.27
CA PRO A 83 -0.40 -6.38 -0.78
C PRO A 83 -0.62 -7.89 -1.01
N GLY A 84 -0.71 -8.29 -2.29
CA GLY A 84 -1.01 -9.67 -2.66
C GLY A 84 -2.51 -10.03 -2.78
N ASP A 85 -3.43 -9.22 -2.24
CA ASP A 85 -4.87 -9.43 -2.40
C ASP A 85 -5.29 -9.25 -3.86
N LEU A 86 -6.48 -9.77 -4.20
CA LEU A 86 -7.07 -9.66 -5.53
C LEU A 86 -8.07 -8.50 -5.57
N VAL A 87 -7.82 -7.56 -6.45
CA VAL A 87 -8.75 -6.47 -6.80
C VAL A 87 -9.43 -6.81 -8.12
N VAL A 88 -10.75 -6.70 -8.14
CA VAL A 88 -11.55 -7.01 -9.35
C VAL A 88 -12.33 -5.77 -9.77
N ASP A 89 -12.28 -5.43 -11.06
CA ASP A 89 -13.04 -4.35 -11.67
C ASP A 89 -13.81 -4.90 -12.87
N PHE A 90 -15.13 -5.04 -12.74
CA PHE A 90 -15.99 -5.59 -13.77
C PHE A 90 -16.31 -4.61 -14.90
N PHE A 91 -15.92 -3.35 -14.79
CA PHE A 91 -16.15 -2.28 -15.75
C PHE A 91 -14.88 -1.44 -15.89
N MET A 92 -13.76 -2.09 -16.24
CA MET A 92 -12.43 -1.50 -16.06
C MET A 92 -12.16 -0.26 -16.91
N GLY A 93 -12.85 -0.09 -18.05
CA GLY A 93 -12.68 1.06 -18.95
C GLY A 93 -11.21 1.33 -19.28
N SER A 94 -10.68 2.48 -18.83
CA SER A 94 -9.26 2.84 -18.99
C SER A 94 -8.29 2.03 -18.11
N GLY A 95 -8.78 1.10 -17.30
CA GLY A 95 -7.97 0.29 -16.40
C GLY A 95 -7.35 1.05 -15.23
N SER A 96 -7.87 2.21 -14.87
CA SER A 96 -7.32 3.03 -13.79
C SER A 96 -7.26 2.28 -12.47
N THR A 97 -8.30 1.49 -12.12
CA THR A 97 -8.33 0.63 -10.94
C THR A 97 -7.27 -0.46 -11.01
N ILE A 98 -7.14 -1.11 -12.18
CA ILE A 98 -6.16 -2.18 -12.40
C ILE A 98 -4.74 -1.64 -12.26
N LYS A 99 -4.43 -0.50 -12.90
CA LYS A 99 -3.12 0.17 -12.80
C LYS A 99 -2.80 0.54 -11.35
N ALA A 100 -3.76 1.09 -10.61
CA ALA A 100 -3.59 1.44 -9.20
C ALA A 100 -3.34 0.19 -8.34
N ALA A 101 -4.09 -0.88 -8.52
CA ALA A 101 -3.91 -2.14 -7.79
C ALA A 101 -2.52 -2.74 -8.01
N LEU A 102 -2.08 -2.82 -9.26
CA LEU A 102 -0.76 -3.34 -9.62
C LEU A 102 0.37 -2.48 -9.03
N SER A 103 0.25 -1.15 -9.08
CA SER A 103 1.24 -0.23 -8.50
C SER A 103 1.40 -0.37 -6.98
N LEU A 104 0.40 -0.90 -6.31
CA LEU A 104 0.37 -1.14 -4.86
C LEU A 104 0.69 -2.60 -4.50
N GLY A 105 1.15 -3.42 -5.45
CA GLY A 105 1.47 -4.83 -5.21
C GLY A 105 0.26 -5.75 -5.02
N ARG A 106 -0.92 -5.35 -5.51
CA ARG A 106 -2.10 -6.21 -5.53
C ARG A 106 -2.16 -6.97 -6.84
N ARG A 107 -2.81 -8.14 -6.84
CA ARG A 107 -3.24 -8.81 -8.07
C ARG A 107 -4.50 -8.11 -8.59
N ALA A 108 -4.72 -8.15 -9.89
CA ALA A 108 -5.88 -7.48 -10.46
C ALA A 108 -6.53 -8.30 -11.59
N ILE A 109 -7.86 -8.27 -11.66
CA ILE A 109 -8.66 -8.76 -12.79
C ILE A 109 -9.53 -7.61 -13.25
N GLY A 110 -9.47 -7.29 -14.55
CA GLY A 110 -10.34 -6.33 -15.20
C GLY A 110 -11.21 -6.98 -16.25
N VAL A 111 -12.46 -6.55 -16.34
CA VAL A 111 -13.41 -6.96 -17.37
C VAL A 111 -13.85 -5.72 -18.15
N GLU A 112 -13.84 -5.79 -19.46
CA GLU A 112 -14.31 -4.74 -20.35
C GLU A 112 -15.06 -5.39 -21.52
N LEU A 113 -16.23 -4.87 -21.82
CA LEU A 113 -17.08 -5.40 -22.87
C LEU A 113 -16.63 -4.94 -24.27
N GLU A 114 -16.10 -3.72 -24.37
CA GLU A 114 -15.66 -3.13 -25.62
C GLU A 114 -14.23 -3.63 -25.96
N GLU A 115 -14.11 -4.46 -26.97
CA GLU A 115 -12.86 -5.13 -27.35
C GLU A 115 -11.71 -4.14 -27.67
N GLU A 116 -12.01 -3.06 -28.37
CA GLU A 116 -11.02 -2.04 -28.71
C GLU A 116 -10.46 -1.39 -27.46
N ARG A 117 -11.32 -1.04 -26.51
CA ARG A 117 -10.96 -0.47 -25.21
C ARG A 117 -10.16 -1.45 -24.37
N PHE A 118 -10.58 -2.70 -24.34
CA PHE A 118 -9.86 -3.78 -23.66
C PHE A 118 -8.42 -3.88 -24.17
N ASN A 119 -8.23 -3.96 -25.49
CA ASN A 119 -6.93 -4.12 -26.12
C ASN A 119 -6.01 -2.91 -25.87
N GLN A 120 -6.57 -1.70 -25.93
CA GLN A 120 -5.85 -0.47 -25.60
C GLN A 120 -5.36 -0.52 -24.16
N THR A 121 -6.25 -0.80 -23.22
CA THR A 121 -5.93 -0.84 -21.76
C THR A 121 -4.88 -1.90 -21.45
N VAL A 122 -4.98 -3.09 -22.04
CA VAL A 122 -3.98 -4.15 -21.87
C VAL A 122 -2.60 -3.71 -22.38
N THR A 123 -2.56 -3.03 -23.50
CA THR A 123 -1.31 -2.50 -24.07
C THR A 123 -0.67 -1.45 -23.16
N GLU A 124 -1.47 -0.52 -22.66
CA GLU A 124 -0.99 0.50 -21.71
C GLU A 124 -0.45 -0.10 -20.40
N ILE A 125 -1.13 -1.13 -19.86
CA ILE A 125 -0.67 -1.83 -18.64
C ILE A 125 0.66 -2.53 -18.87
N LYS A 126 0.85 -3.16 -20.05
CA LYS A 126 2.10 -3.84 -20.40
C LYS A 126 3.27 -2.87 -20.55
N ASN A 127 3.02 -1.69 -21.12
CA ASN A 127 4.06 -0.67 -21.35
C ASN A 127 4.48 0.09 -20.08
N ASN A 128 3.68 0.04 -19.02
CA ASN A 128 3.93 0.71 -17.73
C ASN A 128 4.52 -0.24 -16.66
N ARG A 129 4.93 -1.42 -17.04
CA ARG A 129 5.69 -2.38 -16.19
C ARG A 129 7.18 -2.26 -16.45
#